data_b87db253f0d571cd4e14c3014d3a2563
#
_entry.id   b87db253f0d571cd4e14c3014d3a2563
#
_cell.length_a   1.000
_cell.length_b   1.000
_cell.length_c   1.000
_cell.angle_alpha   90.00
_cell.angle_beta   90.00
_cell.angle_gamma   90.00
#
_symmetry.space_group_name_H-M   'P 1'
#
loop_
_entity.id
_entity.type
_entity.pdbx_description
1 polymer ?
#
loop_
_entity_poly.entity_id
_entity_poly.type
_entity_poly.pdbx_seq_one_letter_code
_entity_poly.pdbx_strand_id
1 'polypeptide(L)'
;MLRRNFMKLLLGSTSFISSIFSLEALARLKPEKSSEKLNHLGIKPDLRKAPPVMKFEALSQNAVIKVIGIGGGGNNGVNHMIKSGIEGVEFLCIDTDLQALSKTSAKKAFRISHNFTRNLGFSEDDEVSRQSSIFDRERIQEAISGADMLFIIAGMGGETGTGAAPVVAQIAKEMEILTIAVVTKPFISEGSYRTALADQGIKELSTHIDSLITIPNEKLMLSDIEASSLEAFNKSNELLATTVKDIAEVITRPGLIGIDYADVRTVTADMGMAMMGTGKATGKNRAKEA
;
A
#
# COMPACT_ATOMS: atom_id res chain seq x y z
N MET A 1 -24.35 -1.86 -4.72
CA MET A 1 -24.09 -3.17 -5.35
C MET A 1 -23.48 -3.05 -6.75
N LEU A 2 -23.92 -2.16 -7.64
CA LEU A 2 -23.37 -2.03 -9.01
C LEU A 2 -21.89 -1.57 -9.05
N ARG A 3 -21.46 -0.59 -8.23
CA ARG A 3 -20.08 -0.08 -8.20
C ARG A 3 -19.04 -1.12 -7.76
N ARG A 4 -19.40 -1.97 -6.79
CA ARG A 4 -18.50 -3.03 -6.28
C ARG A 4 -18.23 -4.13 -7.32
N ASN A 5 -19.21 -4.41 -8.18
CA ASN A 5 -19.05 -5.37 -9.28
C ASN A 5 -18.26 -4.78 -10.46
N PHE A 6 -18.35 -3.45 -10.67
CA PHE A 6 -17.63 -2.75 -11.72
C PHE A 6 -16.10 -2.70 -11.43
N MET A 7 -15.71 -2.41 -10.18
CA MET A 7 -14.28 -2.42 -9.80
C MET A 7 -13.69 -3.84 -9.75
N LYS A 8 -14.46 -4.86 -9.36
CA LYS A 8 -14.01 -6.26 -9.48
C LYS A 8 -13.78 -6.68 -10.93
N LEU A 9 -14.51 -6.09 -11.88
CA LEU A 9 -14.31 -6.30 -13.32
C LEU A 9 -13.05 -5.60 -13.85
N LEU A 10 -12.69 -4.42 -13.31
CA LEU A 10 -11.48 -3.69 -13.68
C LEU A 10 -10.19 -4.37 -13.23
N LEU A 11 -10.23 -5.08 -12.10
CA LEU A 11 -9.10 -5.87 -11.60
C LEU A 11 -9.01 -7.26 -12.25
N GLY A 12 -10.07 -7.70 -12.91
CA GLY A 12 -10.16 -9.06 -13.50
C GLY A 12 -10.14 -9.14 -15.03
N SER A 13 -10.30 -8.07 -15.78
CA SER A 13 -10.23 -8.11 -17.24
C SER A 13 -10.05 -6.73 -17.88
N THR A 14 -8.91 -6.49 -18.46
CA THR A 14 -8.59 -5.31 -19.28
C THR A 14 -9.26 -5.31 -20.67
N SER A 15 -10.30 -6.13 -20.89
CA SER A 15 -10.90 -6.36 -22.21
C SER A 15 -12.19 -5.56 -22.52
N PHE A 16 -12.69 -4.67 -21.63
CA PHE A 16 -14.04 -4.12 -21.84
C PHE A 16 -14.18 -2.60 -21.95
N ILE A 17 -13.11 -1.82 -22.12
CA ILE A 17 -13.21 -0.34 -22.22
C ILE A 17 -13.19 0.18 -23.68
N SER A 18 -13.21 -0.68 -24.66
CA SER A 18 -13.08 -0.25 -26.07
C SER A 18 -14.41 -0.03 -26.83
N SER A 19 -15.58 -0.23 -26.27
CA SER A 19 -16.81 -0.27 -27.10
C SER A 19 -17.98 0.61 -26.69
N ILE A 20 -17.90 1.55 -25.72
CA ILE A 20 -19.10 2.30 -25.32
C ILE A 20 -19.03 3.83 -25.51
N PHE A 21 -17.90 4.42 -25.88
CA PHE A 21 -17.91 5.84 -26.23
C PHE A 21 -17.17 6.07 -27.56
N SER A 22 -17.91 6.07 -28.66
CA SER A 22 -17.41 6.66 -29.89
C SER A 22 -17.32 8.17 -29.70
N LEU A 23 -16.14 8.72 -29.97
CA LEU A 23 -15.86 10.18 -29.94
C LEU A 23 -16.80 11.00 -30.83
N GLU A 24 -17.53 10.35 -31.73
CA GLU A 24 -18.50 10.99 -32.62
C GLU A 24 -19.81 11.41 -31.96
N ALA A 25 -20.17 10.83 -30.81
CA ALA A 25 -21.39 11.23 -30.09
C ALA A 25 -21.21 12.56 -29.32
N LEU A 26 -19.97 12.86 -28.87
CA LEU A 26 -19.68 14.13 -28.20
C LEU A 26 -19.51 15.32 -29.18
N ALA A 27 -19.14 15.05 -30.41
CA ALA A 27 -18.95 16.11 -31.43
C ALA A 27 -20.25 16.68 -32.01
N ARG A 28 -21.41 16.10 -31.68
CA ARG A 28 -22.72 16.58 -32.17
C ARG A 28 -23.48 17.51 -31.23
N LEU A 29 -22.96 17.75 -30.04
CA LEU A 29 -23.52 18.77 -29.14
C LEU A 29 -22.92 20.13 -29.50
N LYS A 30 -23.40 20.75 -30.60
CA LYS A 30 -23.11 22.14 -30.89
C LYS A 30 -23.76 23.05 -29.84
N PRO A 31 -23.00 23.96 -29.20
CA PRO A 31 -23.52 24.87 -28.16
C PRO A 31 -24.32 26.05 -28.74
N GLU A 32 -24.96 25.93 -29.88
CA GLU A 32 -25.45 27.06 -30.67
C GLU A 32 -26.99 27.26 -30.65
N LYS A 33 -27.74 26.59 -29.80
CA LYS A 33 -29.21 26.76 -29.78
C LYS A 33 -29.83 27.18 -28.44
N SER A 34 -29.06 27.40 -27.40
CA SER A 34 -29.59 27.86 -26.12
C SER A 34 -29.60 29.37 -25.92
N SER A 35 -28.80 30.12 -26.68
CA SER A 35 -28.73 31.58 -26.56
C SER A 35 -29.85 32.32 -27.32
N GLU A 36 -30.42 31.75 -28.38
CA GLU A 36 -31.49 32.43 -29.13
C GLU A 36 -32.87 32.37 -28.45
N LYS A 37 -33.14 31.35 -27.64
CA LYS A 37 -34.44 31.24 -26.93
C LYS A 37 -34.57 32.19 -25.73
N LEU A 38 -33.47 32.67 -25.15
CA LEU A 38 -33.47 33.59 -24.02
C LEU A 38 -33.65 35.05 -24.41
N ASN A 39 -33.31 35.43 -25.64
CA ASN A 39 -33.49 36.81 -26.14
C ASN A 39 -34.95 37.17 -26.39
N HIS A 40 -35.83 36.24 -26.63
CA HIS A 40 -37.27 36.49 -26.81
C HIS A 40 -38.04 36.80 -25.52
N LEU A 41 -37.44 36.56 -24.36
CA LEU A 41 -38.07 36.80 -23.05
C LEU A 41 -37.63 38.13 -22.40
N GLY A 42 -36.83 38.95 -23.07
CA GLY A 42 -36.39 40.26 -22.57
C GLY A 42 -35.54 40.23 -21.30
N ILE A 43 -35.07 39.06 -20.89
CA ILE A 43 -34.26 38.86 -19.69
C ILE A 43 -32.79 39.02 -20.11
N LYS A 44 -32.22 40.18 -19.87
CA LYS A 44 -30.78 40.36 -19.96
C LYS A 44 -30.15 39.77 -18.71
N PRO A 45 -29.33 38.71 -18.80
CA PRO A 45 -28.63 38.18 -17.63
C PRO A 45 -27.69 39.27 -17.10
N ASP A 46 -27.92 39.73 -15.89
CA ASP A 46 -27.00 40.65 -15.22
C ASP A 46 -25.74 39.87 -14.81
N LEU A 47 -24.74 39.89 -15.67
CA LEU A 47 -23.45 39.21 -15.44
C LEU A 47 -22.71 39.68 -14.17
N ARG A 48 -23.19 40.77 -13.53
CA ARG A 48 -22.66 41.23 -12.23
C ARG A 48 -23.22 40.43 -11.04
N LYS A 49 -24.26 39.63 -11.28
CA LYS A 49 -24.86 38.75 -10.28
C LYS A 49 -24.56 37.26 -10.56
N ALA A 50 -23.53 36.95 -11.33
CA ALA A 50 -23.02 35.61 -11.38
C ALA A 50 -22.73 35.19 -9.92
N PRO A 51 -23.26 34.04 -9.43
CA PRO A 51 -22.92 33.57 -8.11
C PRO A 51 -21.40 33.51 -8.00
N PRO A 52 -20.81 33.87 -6.85
CA PRO A 52 -19.37 33.80 -6.71
C PRO A 52 -18.95 32.41 -7.21
N VAL A 53 -18.01 32.40 -8.16
CA VAL A 53 -17.36 31.16 -8.56
C VAL A 53 -16.86 30.60 -7.25
N MET A 54 -17.53 29.60 -6.69
CA MET A 54 -16.99 28.87 -5.57
C MET A 54 -15.64 28.39 -6.07
N LYS A 55 -14.58 29.02 -5.60
CA LYS A 55 -13.27 28.40 -5.62
C LYS A 55 -13.50 27.12 -4.83
N PHE A 56 -13.68 26.01 -5.53
CA PHE A 56 -13.40 24.72 -4.96
C PHE A 56 -11.91 24.81 -4.60
N GLU A 57 -11.59 25.34 -3.43
CA GLU A 57 -10.39 24.93 -2.76
C GLU A 57 -10.55 23.41 -2.72
N ALA A 58 -9.77 22.77 -3.57
CA ALA A 58 -9.68 21.35 -3.59
C ALA A 58 -9.26 20.95 -2.16
N LEU A 59 -10.22 20.58 -1.36
CA LEU A 59 -10.02 19.78 -0.15
C LEU A 59 -9.67 18.36 -0.60
N SER A 60 -8.71 18.23 -1.53
CA SER A 60 -7.91 17.04 -1.66
C SER A 60 -6.95 17.07 -0.49
N GLN A 61 -7.43 16.78 0.71
CA GLN A 61 -6.55 16.25 1.72
C GLN A 61 -6.02 14.96 1.10
N ASN A 62 -4.82 15.04 0.55
CA ASN A 62 -4.13 13.87 0.06
C ASN A 62 -4.04 12.91 1.24
N ALA A 63 -4.56 11.70 1.06
CA ALA A 63 -4.52 10.67 2.10
C ALA A 63 -3.09 10.53 2.61
N VAL A 64 -2.92 10.51 3.92
CA VAL A 64 -1.63 10.32 4.57
C VAL A 64 -1.27 8.85 4.53
N ILE A 65 -0.33 8.49 3.68
CA ILE A 65 0.15 7.12 3.51
C ILE A 65 1.46 6.97 4.26
N LYS A 66 1.53 5.97 5.15
CA LYS A 66 2.76 5.59 5.84
C LYS A 66 3.20 4.20 5.45
N VAL A 67 4.52 4.00 5.39
CA VAL A 67 5.16 2.72 5.09
C VAL A 67 6.09 2.39 6.24
N ILE A 68 5.84 1.29 6.93
CA ILE A 68 6.66 0.82 8.04
C ILE A 68 7.42 -0.44 7.67
N GLY A 69 8.75 -0.36 7.69
CA GLY A 69 9.65 -1.52 7.56
C GLY A 69 9.92 -2.16 8.91
N ILE A 70 9.74 -3.45 9.00
CA ILE A 70 9.88 -4.21 10.25
C ILE A 70 10.97 -5.28 10.11
N GLY A 71 12.00 -5.16 10.95
CA GLY A 71 13.17 -6.04 10.92
C GLY A 71 14.03 -5.85 9.67
N GLY A 72 15.14 -6.58 9.57
CA GLY A 72 16.13 -6.39 8.52
C GLY A 72 15.56 -6.46 7.10
N GLY A 73 14.70 -7.44 6.80
CA GLY A 73 14.06 -7.59 5.48
C GLY A 73 13.14 -6.42 5.14
N GLY A 74 12.29 -6.00 6.08
CA GLY A 74 11.40 -4.85 5.90
C GLY A 74 12.16 -3.54 5.75
N ASN A 75 13.18 -3.32 6.57
CA ASN A 75 14.03 -2.13 6.52
C ASN A 75 14.81 -2.04 5.20
N ASN A 76 15.30 -3.16 4.67
CA ASN A 76 15.94 -3.20 3.35
C ASN A 76 14.96 -2.84 2.23
N GLY A 77 13.72 -3.35 2.29
CA GLY A 77 12.65 -2.97 1.36
C GLY A 77 12.37 -1.47 1.40
N VAL A 78 12.21 -0.89 2.59
CA VAL A 78 12.00 0.57 2.77
C VAL A 78 13.21 1.37 2.26
N ASN A 79 14.43 0.96 2.56
CA ASN A 79 15.62 1.63 2.03
C ASN A 79 15.66 1.61 0.50
N HIS A 80 15.24 0.51 -0.12
CA HIS A 80 15.14 0.41 -1.57
C HIS A 80 14.07 1.38 -2.12
N MET A 81 12.91 1.46 -1.47
CA MET A 81 11.83 2.40 -1.84
C MET A 81 12.29 3.86 -1.81
N ILE A 82 13.00 4.26 -0.74
CA ILE A 82 13.55 5.61 -0.60
C ILE A 82 14.55 5.91 -1.72
N LYS A 83 15.46 4.97 -2.00
CA LYS A 83 16.45 5.12 -3.09
C LYS A 83 15.80 5.19 -4.48
N SER A 84 14.67 4.52 -4.66
CA SER A 84 13.89 4.55 -5.91
C SER A 84 13.05 5.82 -6.06
N GLY A 85 13.11 6.75 -5.09
CA GLY A 85 12.44 8.04 -5.17
C GLY A 85 10.91 7.96 -5.11
N ILE A 86 10.35 7.04 -4.33
CA ILE A 86 8.89 6.98 -4.12
C ILE A 86 8.48 8.21 -3.31
N GLU A 87 7.55 8.97 -3.84
CA GLU A 87 7.03 10.22 -3.27
C GLU A 87 5.61 10.04 -2.72
N GLY A 88 5.16 10.99 -1.89
CA GLY A 88 3.79 11.01 -1.36
C GLY A 88 3.55 10.04 -0.19
N VAL A 89 4.61 9.41 0.36
CA VAL A 89 4.53 8.50 1.50
C VAL A 89 5.54 8.84 2.58
N GLU A 90 5.19 8.57 3.84
CA GLU A 90 6.11 8.69 4.97
C GLU A 90 6.73 7.32 5.29
N PHE A 91 8.06 7.27 5.40
CA PHE A 91 8.78 6.04 5.69
C PHE A 91 9.21 5.95 7.15
N LEU A 92 8.95 4.79 7.76
CA LEU A 92 9.36 4.43 9.11
C LEU A 92 10.11 3.09 9.09
N CYS A 93 11.08 2.92 9.99
CA CYS A 93 11.77 1.66 10.21
C CYS A 93 11.80 1.29 11.68
N ILE A 94 11.48 0.04 11.98
CA ILE A 94 11.62 -0.50 13.34
C ILE A 94 12.41 -1.80 13.32
N ASP A 95 13.24 -1.99 14.33
CA ASP A 95 14.02 -3.22 14.50
C ASP A 95 14.39 -3.41 15.98
N THR A 96 14.74 -4.64 16.34
CA THR A 96 15.36 -4.96 17.63
C THR A 96 16.86 -4.65 17.63
N ASP A 97 17.49 -4.60 16.44
CA ASP A 97 18.92 -4.33 16.24
C ASP A 97 19.20 -2.87 15.89
N LEU A 98 19.92 -2.17 16.78
CA LEU A 98 20.37 -0.79 16.55
C LEU A 98 21.35 -0.65 15.38
N GLN A 99 22.16 -1.69 15.09
CA GLN A 99 23.11 -1.64 13.97
C GLN A 99 22.38 -1.67 12.62
N ALA A 100 21.30 -2.48 12.53
CA ALA A 100 20.44 -2.49 11.36
C ALA A 100 19.76 -1.12 11.15
N LEU A 101 19.25 -0.50 12.22
CA LEU A 101 18.62 0.82 12.16
C LEU A 101 19.60 1.95 11.81
N SER A 102 20.87 1.86 12.21
CA SER A 102 21.86 2.89 11.86
C SER A 102 22.13 3.00 10.36
N LYS A 103 21.77 1.99 9.57
CA LYS A 103 21.93 1.94 8.11
C LYS A 103 20.67 2.36 7.34
N THR A 104 19.58 2.66 8.04
CA THR A 104 18.34 3.06 7.35
C THR A 104 18.39 4.49 6.85
N SER A 105 17.77 4.71 5.70
CA SER A 105 17.56 6.05 5.12
C SER A 105 16.21 6.67 5.53
N ALA A 106 15.38 5.94 6.30
CA ALA A 106 14.11 6.45 6.77
C ALA A 106 14.30 7.60 7.78
N LYS A 107 13.48 8.65 7.67
CA LYS A 107 13.55 9.81 8.57
C LYS A 107 13.14 9.47 9.99
N LYS A 108 12.27 8.48 10.17
CA LYS A 108 11.83 7.99 11.48
C LYS A 108 12.28 6.54 11.60
N ALA A 109 13.14 6.25 12.56
CA ALA A 109 13.59 4.91 12.87
C ALA A 109 13.77 4.77 14.38
N PHE A 110 13.29 3.67 14.96
CA PHE A 110 13.46 3.43 16.39
C PHE A 110 13.53 1.96 16.71
N ARG A 111 14.26 1.67 17.79
CA ARG A 111 14.40 0.33 18.30
C ARG A 111 13.16 -0.09 19.08
N ILE A 112 12.72 -1.32 18.87
CA ILE A 112 11.73 -2.02 19.70
C ILE A 112 12.42 -3.08 20.55
N SER A 113 11.83 -3.44 21.69
CA SER A 113 12.37 -4.48 22.56
C SER A 113 12.18 -5.87 21.96
N HIS A 114 13.04 -6.83 22.35
CA HIS A 114 12.85 -8.24 21.99
C HIS A 114 11.55 -8.81 22.56
N ASN A 115 11.05 -8.29 23.67
CA ASN A 115 9.79 -8.75 24.26
C ASN A 115 8.59 -8.40 23.38
N PHE A 116 8.65 -7.29 22.64
CA PHE A 116 7.62 -6.91 21.68
C PHE A 116 7.48 -7.92 20.53
N THR A 117 8.58 -8.58 20.12
CA THR A 117 8.58 -9.55 19.02
C THR A 117 8.13 -10.96 19.45
N ARG A 118 8.07 -11.24 20.74
CA ARG A 118 7.64 -12.53 21.28
C ARG A 118 6.13 -12.64 21.49
N ASN A 119 5.37 -11.91 20.70
CA ASN A 119 3.91 -11.99 20.66
C ASN A 119 3.25 -11.82 22.02
N LEU A 120 3.60 -10.76 22.75
CA LEU A 120 2.94 -10.48 24.02
C LEU A 120 2.69 -11.73 24.89
N GLY A 121 3.43 -12.79 24.61
CA GLY A 121 3.56 -13.89 25.57
C GLY A 121 4.16 -13.26 26.80
N PHE A 122 3.31 -12.60 27.57
CA PHE A 122 3.64 -12.18 28.90
C PHE A 122 4.11 -13.44 29.64
N SER A 123 5.42 -13.60 29.76
CA SER A 123 5.86 -14.38 30.89
C SER A 123 5.38 -13.57 32.08
N GLU A 124 4.45 -14.10 32.82
CA GLU A 124 3.78 -13.45 33.96
C GLU A 124 4.76 -12.94 35.02
N ASP A 125 6.03 -13.29 34.90
CA ASP A 125 7.06 -13.12 35.94
C ASP A 125 7.99 -11.92 35.74
N ASP A 126 7.88 -11.13 34.67
CA ASP A 126 8.77 -9.98 34.46
C ASP A 126 8.03 -8.67 34.15
N GLU A 127 7.82 -7.86 35.20
CA GLU A 127 7.21 -6.53 35.13
C GLU A 127 7.98 -5.59 34.20
N VAL A 128 9.30 -5.71 34.10
CA VAL A 128 10.14 -4.90 33.22
C VAL A 128 9.87 -5.22 31.76
N SER A 129 9.71 -6.49 31.44
CA SER A 129 9.37 -6.96 30.08
C SER A 129 8.00 -6.46 29.65
N ARG A 130 7.03 -6.50 30.55
CA ARG A 130 5.68 -5.98 30.31
C ARG A 130 5.68 -4.49 30.08
N GLN A 131 6.36 -3.72 30.92
CA GLN A 131 6.48 -2.26 30.76
C GLN A 131 7.19 -1.88 29.46
N SER A 132 8.25 -2.60 29.07
CA SER A 132 8.92 -2.38 27.79
C SER A 132 7.99 -2.58 26.60
N SER A 133 7.17 -3.62 26.63
CA SER A 133 6.22 -3.90 25.55
C SER A 133 5.11 -2.84 25.44
N ILE A 134 4.62 -2.33 26.57
CA ILE A 134 3.65 -1.23 26.62
C ILE A 134 4.27 0.05 26.02
N PHE A 135 5.49 0.37 26.42
CA PHE A 135 6.19 1.56 25.93
C PHE A 135 6.44 1.50 24.42
N ASP A 136 6.87 0.38 23.90
CA ASP A 136 7.06 0.19 22.45
C ASP A 136 5.73 0.31 21.70
N ARG A 137 4.62 -0.18 22.27
CA ARG A 137 3.29 -0.03 21.72
C ARG A 137 2.88 1.43 21.58
N GLU A 138 3.05 2.23 22.63
CA GLU A 138 2.73 3.67 22.63
C GLU A 138 3.57 4.41 21.56
N ARG A 139 4.85 4.10 21.44
CA ARG A 139 5.73 4.68 20.42
C ARG A 139 5.29 4.35 19.01
N ILE A 140 4.83 3.12 18.77
CA ILE A 140 4.31 2.71 17.46
C ILE A 140 3.01 3.45 17.17
N GLN A 141 2.09 3.54 18.14
CA GLN A 141 0.85 4.29 18.00
C GLN A 141 1.14 5.76 17.63
N GLU A 142 2.07 6.41 18.32
CA GLU A 142 2.49 7.78 18.00
C GLU A 142 3.08 7.88 16.59
N ALA A 143 3.94 6.94 16.20
CA ALA A 143 4.61 6.96 14.90
C ALA A 143 3.64 6.78 13.72
N ILE A 144 2.61 5.95 13.86
CA ILE A 144 1.61 5.71 12.80
C ILE A 144 0.40 6.63 12.90
N SER A 145 0.27 7.41 13.99
CA SER A 145 -0.84 8.34 14.19
C SER A 145 -1.02 9.30 13.01
N GLY A 146 -2.28 9.57 12.67
CA GLY A 146 -2.65 10.46 11.56
C GLY A 146 -2.44 9.84 10.17
N ALA A 147 -2.13 8.54 10.07
CA ALA A 147 -2.16 7.83 8.80
C ALA A 147 -3.59 7.44 8.44
N ASP A 148 -3.97 7.66 7.17
CA ASP A 148 -5.19 7.08 6.60
C ASP A 148 -4.93 5.65 6.13
N MET A 149 -3.70 5.37 5.67
CA MET A 149 -3.27 4.08 5.15
C MET A 149 -1.87 3.71 5.65
N LEU A 150 -1.69 2.46 6.04
CA LEU A 150 -0.42 1.91 6.48
C LEU A 150 -0.03 0.71 5.63
N PHE A 151 1.18 0.77 5.05
CA PHE A 151 1.85 -0.39 4.49
C PHE A 151 2.79 -1.00 5.51
N ILE A 152 2.64 -2.28 5.80
CA ILE A 152 3.57 -3.06 6.62
C ILE A 152 4.47 -3.88 5.71
N ILE A 153 5.77 -3.62 5.77
CA ILE A 153 6.79 -4.34 4.99
C ILE A 153 7.62 -5.18 5.93
N ALA A 154 7.62 -6.49 5.73
CA ALA A 154 8.39 -7.41 6.58
C ALA A 154 8.90 -8.63 5.81
N GLY A 155 10.09 -9.11 6.20
CA GLY A 155 10.57 -10.43 5.82
C GLY A 155 10.10 -11.45 6.85
N MET A 156 9.22 -12.36 6.45
CA MET A 156 8.72 -13.42 7.34
C MET A 156 9.75 -14.54 7.46
N GLY A 157 9.77 -15.20 8.62
CA GLY A 157 10.76 -16.22 8.96
C GLY A 157 11.93 -15.70 9.79
N GLY A 158 12.10 -14.37 9.87
CA GLY A 158 12.99 -13.72 10.82
C GLY A 158 12.28 -13.39 12.13
N GLU A 159 13.02 -13.36 13.26
CA GLU A 159 12.44 -13.14 14.59
C GLU A 159 11.68 -11.80 14.68
N THR A 160 12.34 -10.69 14.30
CA THR A 160 11.75 -9.36 14.40
C THR A 160 10.56 -9.17 13.46
N GLY A 161 10.72 -9.50 12.16
CA GLY A 161 9.65 -9.32 11.18
C GLY A 161 8.42 -10.15 11.48
N THR A 162 8.63 -11.42 11.81
CA THR A 162 7.54 -12.38 12.07
C THR A 162 6.80 -12.05 13.37
N GLY A 163 7.53 -11.67 14.41
CA GLY A 163 6.94 -11.38 15.72
C GLY A 163 6.30 -9.99 15.80
N ALA A 164 6.93 -8.95 15.25
CA ALA A 164 6.44 -7.58 15.40
C ALA A 164 5.37 -7.20 14.38
N ALA A 165 5.37 -7.75 13.16
CA ALA A 165 4.41 -7.34 12.14
C ALA A 165 2.94 -7.58 12.55
N PRO A 166 2.54 -8.72 13.14
CA PRO A 166 1.17 -8.90 13.62
C PRO A 166 0.77 -7.90 14.71
N VAL A 167 1.69 -7.56 15.62
CA VAL A 167 1.42 -6.60 16.70
C VAL A 167 1.23 -5.19 16.16
N VAL A 168 2.08 -4.76 15.21
CA VAL A 168 1.92 -3.47 14.52
C VAL A 168 0.59 -3.43 13.76
N ALA A 169 0.23 -4.52 13.10
CA ALA A 169 -1.05 -4.63 12.40
C ALA A 169 -2.25 -4.53 13.35
N GLN A 170 -2.17 -5.18 14.51
CA GLN A 170 -3.19 -5.06 15.55
C GLN A 170 -3.35 -3.63 16.03
N ILE A 171 -2.24 -2.93 16.29
CA ILE A 171 -2.25 -1.52 16.69
C ILE A 171 -2.92 -0.66 15.62
N ALA A 172 -2.55 -0.85 14.35
CA ALA A 172 -3.12 -0.11 13.24
C ALA A 172 -4.65 -0.36 13.10
N LYS A 173 -5.08 -1.61 13.27
CA LYS A 173 -6.50 -1.99 13.26
C LYS A 173 -7.29 -1.32 14.38
N GLU A 174 -6.74 -1.26 15.60
CA GLU A 174 -7.36 -0.57 16.73
C GLU A 174 -7.47 0.95 16.52
N MET A 175 -6.59 1.50 15.69
CA MET A 175 -6.62 2.92 15.27
C MET A 175 -7.47 3.15 14.01
N GLU A 176 -8.15 2.13 13.49
CA GLU A 176 -8.98 2.17 12.27
C GLU A 176 -8.22 2.61 11.00
N ILE A 177 -6.90 2.39 10.97
CA ILE A 177 -6.03 2.69 9.83
C ILE A 177 -6.15 1.55 8.81
N LEU A 178 -6.46 1.89 7.54
CA LEU A 178 -6.46 0.90 6.46
C LEU A 178 -5.07 0.29 6.31
N THR A 179 -4.94 -1.02 6.53
CA THR A 179 -3.64 -1.69 6.62
C THR A 179 -3.45 -2.74 5.54
N ILE A 180 -2.42 -2.54 4.73
CA ILE A 180 -1.97 -3.52 3.72
C ILE A 180 -0.59 -4.03 4.13
N ALA A 181 -0.45 -5.34 4.28
CA ALA A 181 0.85 -5.95 4.50
C ALA A 181 1.42 -6.52 3.18
N VAL A 182 2.67 -6.18 2.90
CA VAL A 182 3.44 -6.74 1.78
C VAL A 182 4.65 -7.45 2.37
N VAL A 183 4.62 -8.77 2.38
CA VAL A 183 5.62 -9.56 3.08
C VAL A 183 6.29 -10.58 2.17
N THR A 184 7.56 -10.86 2.45
CA THR A 184 8.31 -11.88 1.73
C THR A 184 8.36 -13.18 2.51
N LYS A 185 8.28 -14.32 1.80
CA LYS A 185 8.60 -15.64 2.35
C LYS A 185 10.07 -15.98 2.15
N PRO A 186 10.72 -16.66 3.09
CA PRO A 186 12.11 -17.06 2.95
C PRO A 186 12.31 -17.99 1.76
N PHE A 187 13.55 -18.08 1.29
CA PHE A 187 13.97 -19.10 0.34
C PHE A 187 13.98 -20.47 1.02
N ILE A 188 13.76 -21.55 0.25
CA ILE A 188 13.85 -22.93 0.74
C ILE A 188 15.24 -23.21 1.33
N SER A 189 16.29 -22.63 0.74
CA SER A 189 17.68 -22.73 1.22
C SER A 189 17.90 -22.16 2.63
N GLU A 190 17.02 -21.27 3.13
CA GLU A 190 17.10 -20.73 4.50
C GLU A 190 16.65 -21.72 5.57
N GLY A 191 16.07 -22.84 5.17
CA GLY A 191 15.70 -23.96 6.02
C GLY A 191 14.23 -24.02 6.42
N SER A 192 13.78 -25.23 6.74
CA SER A 192 12.37 -25.53 7.05
C SER A 192 11.85 -24.81 8.29
N TYR A 193 12.71 -24.56 9.26
CA TYR A 193 12.34 -23.82 10.48
C TYR A 193 11.89 -22.40 10.16
N ARG A 194 12.66 -21.67 9.33
CA ARG A 194 12.28 -20.30 8.90
C ARG A 194 11.00 -20.30 8.09
N THR A 195 10.82 -21.28 7.22
CA THR A 195 9.59 -21.41 6.42
C THR A 195 8.37 -21.64 7.31
N ALA A 196 8.47 -22.55 8.29
CA ALA A 196 7.38 -22.83 9.24
C ALA A 196 7.03 -21.58 10.09
N LEU A 197 8.07 -20.89 10.58
CA LEU A 197 7.90 -19.65 11.34
C LEU A 197 7.22 -18.55 10.48
N ALA A 198 7.62 -18.43 9.21
CA ALA A 198 7.01 -17.50 8.27
C ALA A 198 5.51 -17.81 8.06
N ASP A 199 5.16 -19.08 7.86
CA ASP A 199 3.76 -19.48 7.64
C ASP A 199 2.89 -19.19 8.87
N GLN A 200 3.42 -19.44 10.08
CA GLN A 200 2.73 -19.10 11.31
C GLN A 200 2.51 -17.58 11.44
N GLY A 201 3.56 -16.77 11.24
CA GLY A 201 3.46 -15.31 11.35
C GLY A 201 2.55 -14.70 10.28
N ILE A 202 2.55 -15.23 9.05
CA ILE A 202 1.64 -14.82 7.99
C ILE A 202 0.19 -15.10 8.38
N LYS A 203 -0.08 -16.26 8.94
CA LYS A 203 -1.41 -16.63 9.43
C LYS A 203 -1.88 -15.67 10.51
N GLU A 204 -1.04 -15.35 11.48
CA GLU A 204 -1.36 -14.42 12.55
C GLU A 204 -1.55 -13.01 12.02
N LEU A 205 -0.63 -12.50 11.18
CA LEU A 205 -0.72 -11.19 10.54
C LEU A 205 -2.04 -11.03 9.78
N SER A 206 -2.49 -12.08 9.07
CA SER A 206 -3.71 -12.05 8.27
C SER A 206 -4.99 -11.77 9.07
N THR A 207 -4.99 -11.93 10.39
CA THR A 207 -6.14 -11.68 11.26
C THR A 207 -6.31 -10.20 11.61
N HIS A 208 -5.27 -9.39 11.40
CA HIS A 208 -5.22 -8.00 11.85
C HIS A 208 -5.12 -6.97 10.70
N ILE A 209 -5.10 -7.42 9.46
CA ILE A 209 -4.93 -6.55 8.28
C ILE A 209 -6.11 -6.64 7.33
N ASP A 210 -6.30 -5.61 6.52
CA ASP A 210 -7.33 -5.56 5.49
C ASP A 210 -6.93 -6.34 4.25
N SER A 211 -5.65 -6.27 3.86
CA SER A 211 -5.14 -6.97 2.68
C SER A 211 -3.72 -7.47 2.88
N LEU A 212 -3.45 -8.70 2.47
CA LEU A 212 -2.14 -9.36 2.57
C LEU A 212 -1.61 -9.75 1.19
N ILE A 213 -0.46 -9.20 0.84
CA ILE A 213 0.30 -9.57 -0.36
C ILE A 213 1.53 -10.34 0.10
N THR A 214 1.64 -11.60 -0.32
CA THR A 214 2.77 -12.45 0.01
C THR A 214 3.64 -12.68 -1.22
N ILE A 215 4.93 -12.35 -1.11
CA ILE A 215 5.94 -12.54 -2.16
C ILE A 215 6.79 -13.76 -1.81
N PRO A 216 6.62 -14.89 -2.51
CA PRO A 216 7.47 -16.05 -2.30
C PRO A 216 8.82 -15.83 -3.00
N ASN A 217 9.90 -15.62 -2.24
CA ASN A 217 11.24 -15.38 -2.77
C ASN A 217 11.73 -16.50 -3.70
N GLU A 218 11.31 -17.74 -3.43
CA GLU A 218 11.65 -18.91 -4.26
C GLU A 218 11.22 -18.74 -5.73
N LYS A 219 10.06 -18.14 -5.98
CA LYS A 219 9.60 -17.91 -7.35
C LYS A 219 10.46 -16.90 -8.12
N LEU A 220 11.17 -16.03 -7.41
CA LEU A 220 12.07 -15.05 -8.03
C LEU A 220 13.39 -15.70 -8.49
N MET A 221 13.84 -16.77 -7.83
CA MET A 221 15.00 -17.55 -8.29
C MET A 221 14.69 -18.41 -9.51
N LEU A 222 13.48 -18.96 -9.59
CA LEU A 222 13.08 -19.83 -10.70
C LEU A 222 13.01 -19.10 -12.04
N SER A 223 12.86 -17.77 -12.03
CA SER A 223 12.85 -16.94 -13.23
C SER A 223 14.25 -16.72 -13.84
N ASP A 224 15.32 -17.03 -13.10
CA ASP A 224 16.69 -16.76 -13.51
C ASP A 224 17.63 -17.79 -12.83
N ILE A 225 17.90 -18.89 -13.51
CA ILE A 225 18.62 -20.05 -12.93
C ILE A 225 20.08 -19.72 -12.58
N GLU A 226 20.63 -18.61 -13.12
CA GLU A 226 22.01 -18.16 -12.87
C GLU A 226 22.07 -17.03 -11.81
N ALA A 227 20.92 -16.58 -11.27
CA ALA A 227 20.91 -15.47 -10.33
C ALA A 227 21.57 -15.86 -8.99
N SER A 228 22.47 -15.04 -8.51
CA SER A 228 23.03 -15.15 -7.17
C SER A 228 21.97 -14.87 -6.11
N SER A 229 22.15 -15.36 -4.88
CA SER A 229 21.26 -15.06 -3.75
C SER A 229 21.09 -13.56 -3.53
N LEU A 230 22.15 -12.76 -3.76
CA LEU A 230 22.10 -11.31 -3.63
C LEU A 230 21.19 -10.67 -4.69
N GLU A 231 21.23 -11.14 -5.93
CA GLU A 231 20.33 -10.66 -7.00
C GLU A 231 18.89 -11.03 -6.72
N ALA A 232 18.63 -12.23 -6.20
CA ALA A 232 17.29 -12.64 -5.79
C ALA A 232 16.71 -11.77 -4.67
N PHE A 233 17.52 -11.40 -3.66
CA PHE A 233 17.12 -10.44 -2.63
C PHE A 233 16.87 -9.03 -3.20
N ASN A 234 17.67 -8.57 -4.14
CA ASN A 234 17.46 -7.28 -4.80
C ASN A 234 16.17 -7.28 -5.62
N LYS A 235 15.86 -8.35 -6.36
CA LYS A 235 14.58 -8.53 -7.07
C LYS A 235 13.39 -8.54 -6.10
N SER A 236 13.54 -9.18 -4.94
CA SER A 236 12.52 -9.16 -3.89
C SER A 236 12.24 -7.74 -3.39
N ASN A 237 13.30 -6.96 -3.09
CA ASN A 237 13.17 -5.57 -2.67
C ASN A 237 12.57 -4.67 -3.76
N GLU A 238 12.92 -4.90 -5.04
CA GLU A 238 12.34 -4.19 -6.18
C GLU A 238 10.84 -4.48 -6.30
N LEU A 239 10.43 -5.74 -6.15
CA LEU A 239 9.02 -6.12 -6.20
C LEU A 239 8.22 -5.52 -5.04
N LEU A 240 8.78 -5.54 -3.81
CA LEU A 240 8.19 -4.84 -2.66
C LEU A 240 7.99 -3.35 -2.96
N ALA A 241 9.02 -2.69 -3.50
CA ALA A 241 8.97 -1.28 -3.83
C ALA A 241 7.94 -0.97 -4.93
N THR A 242 7.91 -1.77 -5.99
CA THR A 242 6.95 -1.62 -7.09
C THR A 242 5.52 -1.81 -6.58
N THR A 243 5.27 -2.81 -5.73
CA THR A 243 3.96 -3.08 -5.14
C THR A 243 3.43 -1.87 -4.36
N VAL A 244 4.24 -1.33 -3.46
CA VAL A 244 3.85 -0.16 -2.66
C VAL A 244 3.69 1.08 -3.54
N LYS A 245 4.62 1.30 -4.46
CA LYS A 245 4.59 2.42 -5.39
C LYS A 245 3.31 2.43 -6.22
N ASP A 246 2.98 1.32 -6.85
CA ASP A 246 1.83 1.24 -7.76
C ASP A 246 0.51 1.52 -7.01
N ILE A 247 0.36 1.00 -5.79
CA ILE A 247 -0.83 1.27 -4.96
C ILE A 247 -0.85 2.73 -4.48
N ALA A 248 0.29 3.25 -4.01
CA ALA A 248 0.38 4.62 -3.52
C ALA A 248 0.17 5.64 -4.65
N GLU A 249 0.71 5.41 -5.85
CA GLU A 249 0.55 6.30 -6.99
C GLU A 249 -0.90 6.39 -7.49
N VAL A 250 -1.67 5.31 -7.38
CA VAL A 250 -3.12 5.33 -7.70
C VAL A 250 -3.87 6.35 -6.84
N ILE A 251 -3.46 6.53 -5.59
CA ILE A 251 -4.10 7.45 -4.63
C ILE A 251 -3.51 8.87 -4.75
N THR A 252 -2.19 8.98 -4.93
CA THR A 252 -1.46 10.26 -4.83
C THR A 252 -1.31 10.99 -6.15
N ARG A 253 -1.42 10.29 -7.29
CA ARG A 253 -1.27 10.88 -8.62
C ARG A 253 -2.59 10.95 -9.37
N PRO A 254 -2.95 12.12 -9.91
CA PRO A 254 -4.15 12.24 -10.73
C PRO A 254 -3.98 11.44 -12.02
N GLY A 255 -4.86 10.46 -12.25
CA GLY A 255 -4.94 9.67 -13.48
C GLY A 255 -5.99 10.23 -14.46
N LEU A 256 -6.17 9.55 -15.61
CA LEU A 256 -7.29 9.82 -16.53
C LEU A 256 -8.66 9.57 -15.87
N ILE A 257 -8.71 8.66 -14.92
CA ILE A 257 -9.86 8.40 -14.05
C ILE A 257 -9.39 8.74 -12.64
N GLY A 258 -10.04 9.70 -11.99
CA GLY A 258 -9.77 10.03 -10.60
C GLY A 258 -10.20 8.86 -9.71
N ILE A 259 -9.25 8.26 -9.01
CA ILE A 259 -9.48 7.26 -7.96
C ILE A 259 -9.06 7.93 -6.67
N ASP A 260 -9.96 8.02 -5.72
CA ASP A 260 -9.67 8.58 -4.42
C ASP A 260 -9.39 7.49 -3.37
N TYR A 261 -8.96 7.92 -2.19
CA TYR A 261 -8.71 7.01 -1.07
C TYR A 261 -9.94 6.19 -0.67
N ALA A 262 -11.16 6.78 -0.75
CA ALA A 262 -12.39 6.09 -0.38
C ALA A 262 -12.70 4.93 -1.34
N ASP A 263 -12.39 5.10 -2.63
CA ASP A 263 -12.51 4.03 -3.63
C ASP A 263 -11.54 2.88 -3.32
N VAL A 264 -10.28 3.20 -3.00
CA VAL A 264 -9.26 2.19 -2.63
C VAL A 264 -9.67 1.47 -1.34
N ARG A 265 -10.09 2.21 -0.31
CA ARG A 265 -10.58 1.61 0.94
C ARG A 265 -11.74 0.66 0.71
N THR A 266 -12.71 1.03 -0.13
CA THR A 266 -13.88 0.19 -0.43
C THR A 266 -13.50 -1.15 -1.08
N VAL A 267 -12.41 -1.16 -1.84
CA VAL A 267 -11.96 -2.38 -2.54
C VAL A 267 -11.02 -3.21 -1.67
N THR A 268 -10.19 -2.59 -0.84
CA THR A 268 -9.12 -3.28 -0.09
C THR A 268 -9.49 -3.64 1.35
N ALA A 269 -10.48 -2.96 1.95
CA ALA A 269 -10.91 -3.28 3.30
C ALA A 269 -11.48 -4.71 3.40
N ASP A 270 -11.02 -5.47 4.38
CA ASP A 270 -11.45 -6.85 4.68
C ASP A 270 -11.30 -7.85 3.50
N MET A 271 -10.42 -7.59 2.55
CA MET A 271 -10.21 -8.47 1.39
C MET A 271 -9.42 -9.74 1.70
N GLY A 272 -8.65 -9.75 2.79
CA GLY A 272 -7.81 -10.88 3.16
C GLY A 272 -6.60 -11.03 2.22
N MET A 273 -6.38 -12.25 1.68
CA MET A 273 -5.25 -12.48 0.78
C MET A 273 -5.45 -11.85 -0.59
N ALA A 274 -4.46 -11.07 -1.03
CA ALA A 274 -4.39 -10.46 -2.35
C ALA A 274 -3.19 -11.00 -3.14
N MET A 275 -3.32 -10.98 -4.45
CA MET A 275 -2.22 -11.32 -5.37
C MET A 275 -1.90 -10.11 -6.24
N MET A 276 -0.61 -9.89 -6.46
CA MET A 276 -0.14 -8.86 -7.38
C MET A 276 0.67 -9.51 -8.51
N GLY A 277 0.45 -9.03 -9.72
CA GLY A 277 1.22 -9.38 -10.90
C GLY A 277 1.52 -8.12 -11.71
N THR A 278 2.69 -8.08 -12.34
CA THR A 278 3.08 -6.99 -13.25
C THR A 278 3.36 -7.56 -14.62
N GLY A 279 2.81 -6.90 -15.65
CA GLY A 279 3.07 -7.22 -17.05
C GLY A 279 3.50 -5.97 -17.80
N LYS A 280 4.42 -6.09 -18.75
CA LYS A 280 4.87 -4.99 -19.63
C LYS A 280 4.79 -5.44 -21.07
N ALA A 281 4.04 -4.72 -21.89
CA ALA A 281 4.01 -4.92 -23.33
C ALA A 281 3.97 -3.58 -24.08
N THR A 282 4.43 -3.60 -25.34
CA THR A 282 4.45 -2.45 -26.22
C THR A 282 3.73 -2.80 -27.54
N GLY A 283 3.21 -1.81 -28.25
CA GLY A 283 2.54 -2.02 -29.52
C GLY A 283 1.02 -2.00 -29.45
N LYS A 284 0.39 -2.41 -30.55
CA LYS A 284 -1.05 -2.26 -30.78
C LYS A 284 -1.90 -3.16 -29.86
N ASN A 285 -1.36 -4.31 -29.49
CA ASN A 285 -2.02 -5.32 -28.65
C ASN A 285 -1.51 -5.34 -27.21
N ARG A 286 -0.76 -4.32 -26.78
CA ARG A 286 -0.06 -4.25 -25.48
C ARG A 286 -0.91 -4.61 -24.27
N ALA A 287 -2.20 -4.25 -24.27
CA ALA A 287 -3.10 -4.51 -23.15
C ALA A 287 -3.48 -6.00 -22.98
N LYS A 288 -3.37 -6.78 -24.05
CA LYS A 288 -3.65 -8.22 -24.04
C LYS A 288 -2.39 -9.04 -23.77
N GLU A 289 -1.25 -8.49 -24.15
CA GLU A 289 0.07 -9.14 -24.06
C GLU A 289 0.72 -8.88 -22.69
N ALA A 290 0.41 -7.76 -22.00
CA ALA A 290 0.81 -7.49 -20.63
C ALA A 290 -0.01 -8.33 -19.65
#